data_420eaeb15dba0274db5e62192366e2a7
#
_entry.id   420eaeb15dba0274db5e62192366e2a7
#
_cell.length_a   1.000
_cell.length_b   1.000
_cell.length_c   1.000
_cell.angle_alpha   90.00
_cell.angle_beta   90.00
_cell.angle_gamma   90.00
#
_symmetry.space_group_name_H-M   'P 1'
#
loop_
_entity.id
_entity.type
_entity.pdbx_description
1 polymer ?
#
loop_
_entity_poly.entity_id
_entity_poly.type
_entity_poly.pdbx_seq_one_letter_code
_entity_poly.pdbx_strand_id
1 'polypeptide(L)'
;MVSAPSASATADTTPTPGDRSALTALLAVCGVPMMVSALVHRYTRMPEGDEPHYLVINEALKRYGSIHVRQVYDSWAFTAFHPGPLSPHVAAPPHETLPWHGIGGPLLWHVPYLLGGRTGVLLFMVAVSLLTVANVFWLVRGLGLDRRHALLTGVGIGLGSTVLTYTAKAFVEPLAALVVVYGFRVLTKARLRTRDLLLVSAALGALPWVHSRFLPLEFPLVLLLAWRIHRESGLRDRRRWLAFLGPLGVLTVALVTYLRTVWQSFNPSVNQAGDKELLFGANPVKSLVGVLLDQEHGVLFSYPIFLFVLPGVILAVAGGHRTLHLQLLAVVGPYCAILLTSPGWWGGWAPPARLWAAVLPVFAFSIGYALQRARNGLVTAWAAACVLVTMGLDTLCRFSPSNGFSADYGYLVPLRVLEGLTHRSFTGYLPAWHTRAEAPWPFLWWGLAVIAFGLVVLLSARPAARPGPVGGAPSSRTRVAA
;
A
#
# COMPACT_ATOMS: atom_id res chain seq x y z
N MET A 1 -33.16 20.64 0.35
CA MET A 1 -33.27 19.40 -0.42
C MET A 1 -32.17 19.39 -1.48
N VAL A 2 -31.03 18.75 -1.17
CA VAL A 2 -29.95 18.58 -2.14
C VAL A 2 -30.30 17.35 -2.95
N SER A 3 -30.61 17.52 -4.23
CA SER A 3 -30.86 16.45 -5.17
C SER A 3 -29.66 15.49 -5.19
N ALA A 4 -29.91 14.22 -4.90
CA ALA A 4 -28.90 13.18 -4.98
C ALA A 4 -28.27 13.20 -6.39
N PRO A 5 -26.92 13.21 -6.51
CA PRO A 5 -26.29 13.02 -7.80
C PRO A 5 -26.69 11.63 -8.29
N SER A 6 -27.18 11.56 -9.51
CA SER A 6 -27.42 10.30 -10.21
C SER A 6 -26.14 9.48 -10.15
N ALA A 7 -26.17 8.37 -9.40
CA ALA A 7 -25.16 7.35 -9.47
C ALA A 7 -25.09 6.92 -10.94
N SER A 8 -24.02 7.34 -11.64
CA SER A 8 -23.64 6.70 -12.89
C SER A 8 -23.51 5.21 -12.54
N ALA A 9 -24.41 4.41 -13.07
CA ALA A 9 -24.55 3.00 -12.78
C ALA A 9 -23.16 2.36 -12.99
N THR A 10 -22.45 2.09 -11.90
CA THR A 10 -21.37 1.11 -11.92
C THR A 10 -22.03 -0.18 -12.31
N ALA A 11 -21.86 -0.57 -13.57
CA ALA A 11 -22.42 -1.81 -14.08
C ALA A 11 -21.91 -2.92 -13.15
N ASP A 12 -22.82 -3.73 -12.63
CA ASP A 12 -22.48 -4.97 -11.91
C ASP A 12 -21.90 -5.91 -12.96
N THR A 13 -20.64 -5.63 -13.36
CA THR A 13 -19.94 -6.43 -14.36
C THR A 13 -19.58 -7.73 -13.69
N THR A 14 -20.44 -8.73 -13.84
CA THR A 14 -20.06 -10.11 -13.55
C THR A 14 -18.77 -10.41 -14.32
N PRO A 15 -17.74 -10.98 -13.64
CA PRO A 15 -16.46 -11.27 -14.28
C PRO A 15 -16.67 -12.10 -15.55
N THR A 16 -16.29 -11.56 -16.68
CA THR A 16 -16.32 -12.31 -17.94
C THR A 16 -15.24 -13.38 -17.96
N PRO A 17 -15.37 -14.47 -18.75
CA PRO A 17 -14.29 -15.43 -18.94
C PRO A 17 -12.96 -14.75 -19.34
N GLY A 18 -13.02 -13.74 -20.21
CA GLY A 18 -11.85 -12.97 -20.60
C GLY A 18 -11.20 -12.14 -19.48
N ASP A 19 -11.96 -11.69 -18.46
CA ASP A 19 -11.38 -11.01 -17.30
C ASP A 19 -10.63 -11.99 -16.40
N ARG A 20 -11.12 -13.24 -16.28
CA ARG A 20 -10.41 -14.29 -15.52
C ARG A 20 -9.10 -14.67 -16.17
N SER A 21 -9.10 -14.89 -17.50
CA SER A 21 -7.85 -15.18 -18.25
C SER A 21 -6.86 -14.01 -18.16
N ALA A 22 -7.34 -12.77 -18.24
CA ALA A 22 -6.52 -11.58 -18.07
C ALA A 22 -5.90 -11.52 -16.68
N LEU A 23 -6.68 -11.79 -15.62
CA LEU A 23 -6.16 -11.85 -14.25
C LEU A 23 -5.10 -12.95 -14.10
N THR A 24 -5.34 -14.14 -14.64
CA THR A 24 -4.35 -15.23 -14.58
C THR A 24 -3.05 -14.83 -15.26
N ALA A 25 -3.12 -14.21 -16.44
CA ALA A 25 -1.95 -13.69 -17.13
C ALA A 25 -1.23 -12.60 -16.31
N LEU A 26 -1.98 -11.66 -15.70
CA LEU A 26 -1.44 -10.62 -14.84
C LEU A 26 -0.69 -11.22 -13.64
N LEU A 27 -1.30 -12.20 -12.97
CA LEU A 27 -0.70 -12.85 -11.81
C LEU A 27 0.56 -13.64 -12.20
N ALA A 28 0.61 -14.25 -13.38
CA ALA A 28 1.80 -14.90 -13.88
C ALA A 28 2.91 -13.87 -14.20
N VAL A 29 2.59 -12.78 -14.91
CA VAL A 29 3.53 -11.71 -15.26
C VAL A 29 4.13 -11.05 -14.03
N CYS A 30 3.33 -10.80 -12.99
CA CYS A 30 3.81 -10.21 -11.75
C CYS A 30 4.45 -11.26 -10.83
N GLY A 31 3.90 -12.46 -10.79
CA GLY A 31 4.30 -13.51 -9.84
C GLY A 31 5.71 -14.04 -10.09
N VAL A 32 6.11 -14.20 -11.35
CA VAL A 32 7.46 -14.67 -11.68
C VAL A 32 8.54 -13.69 -11.18
N PRO A 33 8.52 -12.39 -11.52
CA PRO A 33 9.48 -11.44 -10.97
C PRO A 33 9.43 -11.33 -9.44
N MET A 34 8.26 -11.35 -8.82
CA MET A 34 8.10 -11.31 -7.37
C MET A 34 8.71 -12.55 -6.70
N MET A 35 8.49 -13.73 -7.26
CA MET A 35 9.06 -14.97 -6.75
C MET A 35 10.58 -14.97 -6.88
N VAL A 36 11.11 -14.58 -8.04
CA VAL A 36 12.55 -14.44 -8.27
C VAL A 36 13.14 -13.41 -7.30
N SER A 37 12.49 -12.26 -7.15
CA SER A 37 12.90 -11.21 -6.22
C SER A 37 12.99 -11.72 -4.78
N ALA A 38 11.96 -12.44 -4.31
CA ALA A 38 11.93 -13.00 -2.95
C ALA A 38 13.02 -14.05 -2.73
N LEU A 39 13.21 -14.98 -3.68
CA LEU A 39 14.22 -16.03 -3.58
C LEU A 39 15.64 -15.46 -3.68
N VAL A 40 15.90 -14.55 -4.63
CA VAL A 40 17.22 -13.88 -4.71
C VAL A 40 17.51 -13.15 -3.40
N HIS A 41 16.56 -12.36 -2.90
CA HIS A 41 16.74 -11.64 -1.64
C HIS A 41 17.02 -12.60 -0.46
N ARG A 42 16.36 -13.75 -0.41
CA ARG A 42 16.58 -14.76 0.63
C ARG A 42 18.04 -15.26 0.67
N TYR A 43 18.66 -15.45 -0.48
CA TYR A 43 20.01 -16.00 -0.60
C TYR A 43 21.11 -14.94 -0.63
N THR A 44 20.81 -13.72 -1.07
CA THR A 44 21.81 -12.64 -1.20
C THR A 44 21.81 -11.67 -0.03
N ARG A 45 20.76 -11.65 0.79
CA ARG A 45 20.57 -10.63 1.84
C ARG A 45 20.15 -11.24 3.18
N MET A 46 20.72 -10.70 4.24
CA MET A 46 20.19 -10.89 5.59
C MET A 46 18.86 -10.14 5.77
N PRO A 47 18.02 -10.52 6.75
CA PRO A 47 16.92 -9.68 7.18
C PRO A 47 17.41 -8.30 7.61
N GLU A 48 16.73 -7.24 7.19
CA GLU A 48 17.13 -5.85 7.41
C GLU A 48 15.98 -5.03 8.03
N GLY A 49 16.32 -3.94 8.70
CA GLY A 49 15.35 -3.07 9.36
C GLY A 49 14.52 -3.84 10.40
N ASP A 50 13.19 -3.78 10.32
CA ASP A 50 12.31 -4.46 11.27
C ASP A 50 12.14 -5.97 10.99
N GLU A 51 12.53 -6.45 9.79
CA GLU A 51 12.33 -7.85 9.40
C GLU A 51 12.90 -8.85 10.41
N PRO A 52 14.16 -8.73 10.89
CA PRO A 52 14.69 -9.69 11.85
C PRO A 52 13.90 -9.71 13.16
N HIS A 53 13.38 -8.58 13.61
CA HIS A 53 12.62 -8.49 14.85
C HIS A 53 11.24 -9.13 14.76
N TYR A 54 10.58 -9.07 13.60
CA TYR A 54 9.37 -9.85 13.33
C TYR A 54 9.66 -11.36 13.32
N LEU A 55 10.80 -11.78 12.75
CA LEU A 55 11.21 -13.19 12.76
C LEU A 55 11.58 -13.67 14.16
N VAL A 56 12.13 -12.80 15.02
CA VAL A 56 12.36 -13.09 16.45
C VAL A 56 11.05 -13.42 17.17
N ILE A 57 9.95 -12.70 16.89
CA ILE A 57 8.64 -13.02 17.46
C ILE A 57 8.20 -14.43 17.02
N ASN A 58 8.39 -14.78 15.74
CA ASN A 58 8.08 -16.12 15.26
C ASN A 58 8.95 -17.21 15.89
N GLU A 59 10.23 -16.94 16.12
CA GLU A 59 11.13 -17.88 16.78
C GLU A 59 10.75 -18.08 18.26
N ALA A 60 10.32 -17.01 18.96
CA ALA A 60 9.79 -17.09 20.32
C ALA A 60 8.54 -17.97 20.39
N LEU A 61 7.58 -17.73 19.48
CA LEU A 61 6.38 -18.56 19.36
C LEU A 61 6.71 -20.03 19.06
N LYS A 62 7.66 -20.29 18.15
CA LYS A 62 8.07 -21.64 17.75
C LYS A 62 8.77 -22.40 18.88
N ARG A 63 9.71 -21.78 19.59
CA ARG A 63 10.54 -22.44 20.60
C ARG A 63 9.86 -22.50 21.97
N TYR A 64 9.16 -21.45 22.35
CA TYR A 64 8.69 -21.26 23.71
C TYR A 64 7.17 -21.18 23.82
N GLY A 65 6.43 -21.22 22.69
CA GLY A 65 4.97 -21.02 22.69
C GLY A 65 4.55 -19.66 23.24
N SER A 66 5.43 -18.66 23.19
CA SER A 66 5.28 -17.38 23.88
C SER A 66 5.67 -16.22 23.00
N ILE A 67 5.14 -15.02 23.30
CA ILE A 67 5.53 -13.77 22.67
C ILE A 67 6.67 -13.04 23.40
N HIS A 68 7.21 -13.61 24.46
CA HIS A 68 8.35 -13.06 25.21
C HIS A 68 9.64 -13.25 24.40
N VAL A 69 10.08 -12.20 23.72
CA VAL A 69 11.19 -12.26 22.75
C VAL A 69 12.57 -12.18 23.37
N ARG A 70 12.68 -11.73 24.61
CA ARG A 70 13.98 -11.53 25.31
C ARG A 70 14.83 -12.79 25.29
N GLN A 71 14.22 -13.96 25.54
CA GLN A 71 14.93 -15.25 25.52
C GLN A 71 15.56 -15.59 24.18
N VAL A 72 14.94 -15.17 23.06
CA VAL A 72 15.49 -15.39 21.71
C VAL A 72 16.74 -14.55 21.50
N TYR A 73 16.75 -13.32 22.00
CA TYR A 73 17.93 -12.44 21.93
C TYR A 73 19.06 -12.96 22.82
N ASP A 74 18.76 -13.26 24.09
CA ASP A 74 19.76 -13.69 25.07
C ASP A 74 20.40 -15.04 24.70
N SER A 75 19.64 -15.97 24.09
CA SER A 75 20.14 -17.27 23.62
C SER A 75 20.76 -17.25 22.23
N TRP A 76 20.77 -16.11 21.56
CA TRP A 76 21.23 -15.94 20.17
C TRP A 76 20.47 -16.84 19.17
N ALA A 77 19.25 -17.27 19.49
CA ALA A 77 18.47 -18.16 18.63
C ALA A 77 18.10 -17.50 17.27
N PHE A 78 18.18 -16.18 17.18
CA PHE A 78 18.00 -15.42 15.94
C PHE A 78 19.11 -15.66 14.90
N THR A 79 20.25 -16.24 15.28
CA THR A 79 21.35 -16.53 14.35
C THR A 79 20.94 -17.49 13.24
N ALA A 80 19.86 -18.26 13.41
CA ALA A 80 19.27 -19.10 12.38
C ALA A 80 18.85 -18.32 11.11
N PHE A 81 18.57 -17.03 11.23
CA PHE A 81 18.18 -16.16 10.09
C PHE A 81 18.96 -14.84 10.03
N HIS A 82 19.65 -14.44 11.10
CA HIS A 82 20.45 -13.23 11.16
C HIS A 82 21.80 -13.53 11.82
N PRO A 83 22.87 -13.83 11.05
CA PRO A 83 24.14 -14.33 11.57
C PRO A 83 25.01 -13.28 12.29
N GLY A 84 24.64 -12.01 12.25
CA GLY A 84 25.34 -10.92 12.93
C GLY A 84 24.72 -10.55 14.29
N PRO A 85 25.32 -9.61 15.04
CA PRO A 85 24.72 -9.08 16.25
C PRO A 85 23.39 -8.39 15.93
N LEU A 86 22.40 -8.57 16.80
CA LEU A 86 21.08 -8.00 16.68
C LEU A 86 20.69 -7.34 18.01
N SER A 87 20.57 -6.01 18.00
CA SER A 87 20.12 -5.26 19.17
C SER A 87 18.67 -5.61 19.52
N PRO A 88 18.34 -5.89 20.78
CA PRO A 88 17.00 -6.27 21.16
C PRO A 88 15.99 -5.13 20.89
N HIS A 89 14.93 -5.39 20.12
CA HIS A 89 13.74 -4.56 20.01
C HIS A 89 12.67 -5.07 20.97
N VAL A 90 12.83 -4.71 22.23
CA VAL A 90 11.91 -5.03 23.32
C VAL A 90 11.23 -3.74 23.81
N ALA A 91 10.06 -3.88 24.43
CA ALA A 91 9.34 -2.76 24.99
C ALA A 91 10.12 -2.14 26.18
N ALA A 92 9.76 -0.91 26.50
CA ALA A 92 10.31 -0.23 27.67
C ALA A 92 9.83 -0.88 28.99
N PRO A 93 10.55 -0.68 30.10
CA PRO A 93 10.11 -1.12 31.43
C PRO A 93 8.65 -0.73 31.73
N PRO A 94 7.89 -1.59 32.40
CA PRO A 94 8.24 -2.90 32.97
C PRO A 94 8.08 -4.09 32.01
N HIS A 95 8.00 -3.89 30.70
CA HIS A 95 7.65 -4.90 29.71
C HIS A 95 8.84 -5.36 28.84
N GLU A 96 10.07 -5.32 29.35
CA GLU A 96 11.32 -5.56 28.59
C GLU A 96 11.45 -6.99 28.02
N THR A 97 10.53 -7.88 28.30
CA THR A 97 10.49 -9.21 27.68
C THR A 97 9.59 -9.27 26.45
N LEU A 98 8.68 -8.31 26.29
CA LEU A 98 7.72 -8.24 25.21
C LEU A 98 8.29 -7.54 23.96
N PRO A 99 7.81 -7.86 22.77
CA PRO A 99 8.29 -7.23 21.54
C PRO A 99 7.84 -5.77 21.44
N TRP A 100 8.73 -4.92 20.95
CA TRP A 100 8.41 -3.55 20.59
C TRP A 100 7.48 -3.46 19.36
N HIS A 101 7.48 -4.49 18.51
CA HIS A 101 6.66 -4.58 17.31
C HIS A 101 5.30 -5.24 17.56
N GLY A 102 4.31 -4.91 16.70
CA GLY A 102 3.01 -5.58 16.72
C GLY A 102 3.11 -7.08 16.37
N ILE A 103 2.31 -7.89 17.04
CA ILE A 103 2.34 -9.35 16.87
C ILE A 103 1.45 -9.86 15.74
N GLY A 104 0.56 -9.04 15.17
CA GLY A 104 -0.42 -9.47 14.17
C GLY A 104 0.21 -9.97 12.88
N GLY A 105 1.27 -9.30 12.39
CA GLY A 105 2.03 -9.80 11.24
C GLY A 105 2.63 -11.18 11.51
N PRO A 106 3.50 -11.33 12.55
CA PRO A 106 4.03 -12.62 12.97
C PRO A 106 2.99 -13.72 13.14
N LEU A 107 1.82 -13.44 13.69
CA LEU A 107 0.74 -14.43 13.82
C LEU A 107 0.19 -14.87 12.45
N LEU A 108 0.00 -13.93 11.51
CA LEU A 108 -0.53 -14.23 10.17
C LEU A 108 0.40 -15.13 9.35
N TRP A 109 1.71 -14.95 9.46
CA TRP A 109 2.69 -15.76 8.73
C TRP A 109 3.40 -16.83 9.60
N HIS A 110 2.89 -17.10 10.81
CA HIS A 110 3.51 -18.07 11.70
C HIS A 110 3.56 -19.48 11.10
N VAL A 111 2.46 -19.94 10.50
CA VAL A 111 2.42 -21.26 9.83
C VAL A 111 3.41 -21.32 8.66
N PRO A 112 3.48 -20.37 7.72
CA PRO A 112 4.56 -20.26 6.74
C PRO A 112 5.97 -20.30 7.38
N TYR A 113 6.17 -19.61 8.51
CA TYR A 113 7.45 -19.65 9.24
C TYR A 113 7.78 -21.03 9.78
N LEU A 114 6.82 -21.75 10.34
CA LEU A 114 7.03 -23.13 10.84
C LEU A 114 7.42 -24.08 9.70
N LEU A 115 6.83 -23.91 8.50
CA LEU A 115 7.08 -24.78 7.34
C LEU A 115 8.39 -24.48 6.62
N GLY A 116 8.82 -23.23 6.54
CA GLY A 116 9.97 -22.85 5.72
C GLY A 116 10.85 -21.74 6.30
N GLY A 117 10.74 -21.43 7.58
CA GLY A 117 11.48 -20.32 8.21
C GLY A 117 11.25 -19.01 7.47
N ARG A 118 12.33 -18.22 7.30
CA ARG A 118 12.28 -16.96 6.53
C ARG A 118 11.75 -17.15 5.11
N THR A 119 12.14 -18.23 4.42
CA THR A 119 11.66 -18.50 3.06
C THR A 119 10.14 -18.65 3.02
N GLY A 120 9.55 -19.38 3.97
CA GLY A 120 8.10 -19.52 4.08
C GLY A 120 7.40 -18.17 4.26
N VAL A 121 7.95 -17.28 5.08
CA VAL A 121 7.43 -15.93 5.26
C VAL A 121 7.52 -15.12 3.96
N LEU A 122 8.63 -15.16 3.25
CA LEU A 122 8.78 -14.44 1.97
C LEU A 122 7.80 -14.95 0.91
N LEU A 123 7.56 -16.27 0.83
CA LEU A 123 6.55 -16.84 -0.06
C LEU A 123 5.12 -16.40 0.31
N PHE A 124 4.84 -16.28 1.61
CA PHE A 124 3.58 -15.69 2.08
C PHE A 124 3.48 -14.22 1.63
N MET A 125 4.55 -13.44 1.71
CA MET A 125 4.55 -12.04 1.25
C MET A 125 4.36 -11.92 -0.28
N VAL A 126 4.88 -12.87 -1.07
CA VAL A 126 4.57 -12.97 -2.51
C VAL A 126 3.05 -13.18 -2.70
N ALA A 127 2.43 -14.08 -1.94
CA ALA A 127 0.99 -14.31 -2.02
C ALA A 127 0.18 -13.05 -1.64
N VAL A 128 0.57 -12.32 -0.59
CA VAL A 128 -0.04 -11.04 -0.19
C VAL A 128 0.07 -10.00 -1.31
N SER A 129 1.23 -9.90 -1.95
CA SER A 129 1.48 -8.99 -3.07
C SER A 129 0.62 -9.34 -4.29
N LEU A 130 0.51 -10.61 -4.64
CA LEU A 130 -0.35 -11.09 -5.73
C LEU A 130 -1.84 -10.87 -5.43
N LEU A 131 -2.26 -11.06 -4.19
CA LEU A 131 -3.63 -10.72 -3.76
C LEU A 131 -3.89 -9.21 -3.85
N THR A 132 -2.89 -8.37 -3.56
CA THR A 132 -3.00 -6.92 -3.73
C THR A 132 -3.18 -6.58 -5.22
N VAL A 133 -2.35 -7.15 -6.11
CA VAL A 133 -2.47 -6.96 -7.57
C VAL A 133 -3.83 -7.43 -8.10
N ALA A 134 -4.32 -8.59 -7.64
CA ALA A 134 -5.64 -9.10 -8.01
C ALA A 134 -6.76 -8.14 -7.55
N ASN A 135 -6.66 -7.58 -6.34
CA ASN A 135 -7.63 -6.62 -5.84
C ASN A 135 -7.57 -5.29 -6.59
N VAL A 136 -6.37 -4.82 -6.97
CA VAL A 136 -6.19 -3.66 -7.86
C VAL A 136 -6.87 -3.91 -9.20
N PHE A 137 -6.62 -5.04 -9.85
CA PHE A 137 -7.27 -5.38 -11.13
C PHE A 137 -8.79 -5.31 -11.03
N TRP A 138 -9.38 -5.98 -10.05
CA TRP A 138 -10.83 -5.96 -9.86
C TRP A 138 -11.39 -4.62 -9.41
N LEU A 139 -10.64 -3.84 -8.65
CA LEU A 139 -11.03 -2.47 -8.28
C LEU A 139 -11.19 -1.60 -9.53
N VAL A 140 -10.15 -1.54 -10.35
CA VAL A 140 -10.16 -0.64 -11.51
C VAL A 140 -11.12 -1.12 -12.61
N ARG A 141 -11.29 -2.45 -12.78
CA ARG A 141 -12.34 -3.02 -13.64
C ARG A 141 -13.75 -2.64 -13.17
N GLY A 142 -14.00 -2.77 -11.85
CA GLY A 142 -15.29 -2.41 -11.25
C GLY A 142 -15.60 -0.91 -11.34
N LEU A 143 -14.58 -0.07 -11.50
CA LEU A 143 -14.70 1.38 -11.69
C LEU A 143 -14.75 1.81 -13.17
N GLY A 144 -14.81 0.84 -14.09
CA GLY A 144 -15.06 1.10 -15.51
C GLY A 144 -13.82 1.22 -16.42
N LEU A 145 -12.62 0.90 -15.91
CA LEU A 145 -11.46 0.76 -16.81
C LEU A 145 -11.66 -0.47 -17.70
N ASP A 146 -11.30 -0.35 -18.98
CA ASP A 146 -11.27 -1.49 -19.87
C ASP A 146 -10.20 -2.52 -19.44
N ARG A 147 -10.26 -3.73 -19.99
CA ARG A 147 -9.39 -4.84 -19.62
C ARG A 147 -7.91 -4.53 -19.84
N ARG A 148 -7.58 -3.90 -20.97
CA ARG A 148 -6.19 -3.54 -21.30
C ARG A 148 -5.59 -2.60 -20.27
N HIS A 149 -6.31 -1.52 -19.93
CA HIS A 149 -5.83 -0.53 -18.98
C HIS A 149 -5.83 -1.08 -17.55
N ALA A 150 -6.75 -1.98 -17.20
CA ALA A 150 -6.69 -2.70 -15.92
C ALA A 150 -5.46 -3.62 -15.82
N LEU A 151 -5.07 -4.30 -16.90
CA LEU A 151 -3.81 -5.08 -16.96
C LEU A 151 -2.59 -4.17 -16.81
N LEU A 152 -2.51 -3.09 -17.58
CA LEU A 152 -1.39 -2.13 -17.49
C LEU A 152 -1.28 -1.54 -16.09
N THR A 153 -2.40 -1.19 -15.47
CA THR A 153 -2.44 -0.69 -14.08
C THR A 153 -1.98 -1.76 -13.09
N GLY A 154 -2.45 -3.00 -13.27
CA GLY A 154 -2.05 -4.13 -12.43
C GLY A 154 -0.54 -4.40 -12.51
N VAL A 155 0.04 -4.37 -13.71
CA VAL A 155 1.52 -4.48 -13.92
C VAL A 155 2.22 -3.27 -13.30
N GLY A 156 1.71 -2.05 -13.53
CA GLY A 156 2.26 -0.81 -12.98
C GLY A 156 2.34 -0.84 -11.44
N ILE A 157 1.28 -1.30 -10.79
CA ILE A 157 1.27 -1.44 -9.31
C ILE A 157 2.07 -2.66 -8.88
N GLY A 158 1.97 -3.79 -9.57
CA GLY A 158 2.65 -5.02 -9.16
C GLY A 158 4.17 -4.92 -9.28
N LEU A 159 4.68 -4.36 -10.38
CA LEU A 159 6.11 -4.34 -10.70
C LEU A 159 6.75 -2.95 -10.65
N GLY A 160 5.96 -1.89 -10.71
CA GLY A 160 6.42 -0.50 -10.72
C GLY A 160 6.22 0.25 -9.39
N SER A 161 5.92 -0.45 -8.30
CA SER A 161 5.63 0.17 -7.01
C SER A 161 6.28 -0.54 -5.83
N THR A 162 6.00 -0.04 -4.63
CA THR A 162 6.38 -0.67 -3.35
C THR A 162 5.96 -2.14 -3.25
N VAL A 163 4.95 -2.58 -4.01
CA VAL A 163 4.48 -3.98 -4.00
C VAL A 163 5.60 -4.93 -4.41
N LEU A 164 6.40 -4.62 -5.44
CA LEU A 164 7.55 -5.44 -5.84
C LEU A 164 8.62 -5.47 -4.74
N THR A 165 9.02 -4.30 -4.26
CA THR A 165 10.14 -4.18 -3.32
C THR A 165 9.84 -4.87 -1.99
N TYR A 166 8.62 -4.69 -1.47
CA TYR A 166 8.21 -5.27 -0.19
C TYR A 166 7.76 -6.73 -0.28
N THR A 167 7.58 -7.28 -1.48
CA THR A 167 7.27 -8.72 -1.66
C THR A 167 8.38 -9.62 -1.13
N ALA A 168 9.61 -9.13 -1.05
CA ALA A 168 10.78 -9.87 -0.60
C ALA A 168 11.21 -9.52 0.84
N LYS A 169 10.33 -8.93 1.64
CA LYS A 169 10.61 -8.53 3.02
C LYS A 169 9.45 -8.86 3.94
N ALA A 170 9.74 -9.34 5.15
CA ALA A 170 8.74 -9.58 6.19
C ALA A 170 8.37 -8.26 6.90
N PHE A 171 7.64 -7.39 6.20
CA PHE A 171 7.15 -6.11 6.71
C PHE A 171 5.62 -6.09 6.76
N VAL A 172 5.06 -5.25 7.60
CA VAL A 172 3.60 -5.22 7.86
C VAL A 172 2.83 -4.32 6.91
N GLU A 173 3.49 -3.39 6.23
CA GLU A 173 2.88 -2.45 5.30
C GLU A 173 2.17 -3.12 4.11
N PRO A 174 2.69 -4.20 3.51
CA PRO A 174 1.96 -4.92 2.46
C PRO A 174 0.65 -5.54 2.92
N LEU A 175 0.56 -5.98 4.18
CA LEU A 175 -0.69 -6.47 4.76
C LEU A 175 -1.73 -5.35 4.82
N ALA A 176 -1.33 -4.17 5.29
CA ALA A 176 -2.19 -3.00 5.32
C ALA A 176 -2.60 -2.57 3.90
N ALA A 177 -1.68 -2.57 2.93
CA ALA A 177 -1.98 -2.27 1.53
C ALA A 177 -3.05 -3.19 0.95
N LEU A 178 -2.94 -4.51 1.20
CA LEU A 178 -3.94 -5.48 0.78
C LEU A 178 -5.30 -5.16 1.39
N VAL A 179 -5.37 -4.90 2.70
CA VAL A 179 -6.62 -4.60 3.40
C VAL A 179 -7.25 -3.29 2.90
N VAL A 180 -6.44 -2.24 2.71
CA VAL A 180 -6.92 -0.94 2.22
C VAL A 180 -7.46 -1.05 0.80
N VAL A 181 -6.73 -1.69 -0.12
CA VAL A 181 -7.19 -1.90 -1.51
C VAL A 181 -8.45 -2.77 -1.54
N TYR A 182 -8.48 -3.86 -0.76
CA TYR A 182 -9.64 -4.73 -0.66
C TYR A 182 -10.85 -4.01 -0.07
N GLY A 183 -10.66 -3.28 1.04
CA GLY A 183 -11.71 -2.50 1.69
C GLY A 183 -12.29 -1.44 0.75
N PHE A 184 -11.42 -0.71 0.04
CA PHE A 184 -11.85 0.29 -0.95
C PHE A 184 -12.56 -0.36 -2.15
N ARG A 185 -12.10 -1.53 -2.62
CA ARG A 185 -12.80 -2.31 -3.64
C ARG A 185 -14.20 -2.73 -3.17
N VAL A 186 -14.35 -3.21 -1.93
CA VAL A 186 -15.67 -3.56 -1.38
C VAL A 186 -16.55 -2.31 -1.27
N LEU A 187 -15.99 -1.20 -0.79
CA LEU A 187 -16.69 0.08 -0.68
C LEU A 187 -17.24 0.56 -2.03
N THR A 188 -16.57 0.30 -3.14
CA THR A 188 -16.93 0.80 -4.47
C THR A 188 -17.76 -0.20 -5.31
N LYS A 189 -18.06 -1.41 -4.83
CA LYS A 189 -18.89 -2.39 -5.53
C LYS A 189 -20.32 -1.85 -5.73
N ALA A 190 -20.98 -2.22 -6.83
CA ALA A 190 -22.37 -1.84 -7.08
C ALA A 190 -23.31 -2.35 -5.97
N ARG A 191 -23.10 -3.57 -5.47
CA ARG A 191 -23.87 -4.18 -4.38
C ARG A 191 -22.95 -4.82 -3.35
N LEU A 192 -23.24 -4.61 -2.06
CA LEU A 192 -22.55 -5.27 -0.96
C LEU A 192 -23.16 -6.66 -0.72
N ARG A 193 -22.34 -7.70 -0.84
CA ARG A 193 -22.73 -9.06 -0.48
C ARG A 193 -22.34 -9.34 0.96
N THR A 194 -23.14 -10.14 1.67
CA THR A 194 -22.85 -10.53 3.07
C THR A 194 -21.45 -11.14 3.24
N ARG A 195 -21.01 -11.97 2.27
CA ARG A 195 -19.65 -12.52 2.27
C ARG A 195 -18.56 -11.43 2.19
N ASP A 196 -18.77 -10.41 1.35
CA ASP A 196 -17.80 -9.32 1.25
C ASP A 196 -17.70 -8.54 2.56
N LEU A 197 -18.85 -8.34 3.23
CA LEU A 197 -18.91 -7.67 4.53
C LEU A 197 -18.19 -8.47 5.62
N LEU A 198 -18.40 -9.78 5.68
CA LEU A 198 -17.72 -10.67 6.62
C LEU A 198 -16.19 -10.62 6.45
N LEU A 199 -15.71 -10.76 5.21
CA LEU A 199 -14.28 -10.78 4.92
C LEU A 199 -13.60 -9.42 5.12
N VAL A 200 -14.25 -8.32 4.70
CA VAL A 200 -13.66 -6.99 4.88
C VAL A 200 -13.64 -6.58 6.35
N SER A 201 -14.67 -6.97 7.11
CA SER A 201 -14.76 -6.74 8.55
C SER A 201 -13.63 -7.46 9.30
N ALA A 202 -13.41 -8.75 8.99
CA ALA A 202 -12.32 -9.51 9.57
C ALA A 202 -10.94 -8.92 9.21
N ALA A 203 -10.76 -8.49 7.95
CA ALA A 203 -9.52 -7.87 7.50
C ALA A 203 -9.26 -6.52 8.19
N LEU A 204 -10.29 -5.67 8.33
CA LEU A 204 -10.19 -4.40 9.04
C LEU A 204 -9.87 -4.62 10.52
N GLY A 205 -10.62 -5.48 11.23
CA GLY A 205 -10.37 -5.77 12.64
C GLY A 205 -9.00 -6.40 12.93
N ALA A 206 -8.34 -6.98 11.91
CA ALA A 206 -6.97 -7.47 12.03
C ALA A 206 -5.90 -6.36 11.94
N LEU A 207 -6.19 -5.21 11.34
CA LEU A 207 -5.20 -4.14 11.14
C LEU A 207 -4.58 -3.62 12.43
N PRO A 208 -5.32 -3.35 13.53
CA PRO A 208 -4.72 -2.87 14.77
C PRO A 208 -3.80 -3.91 15.44
N TRP A 209 -4.04 -5.20 15.22
CA TRP A 209 -3.14 -6.28 15.65
C TRP A 209 -1.82 -6.26 14.90
N VAL A 210 -1.88 -5.93 13.60
CA VAL A 210 -0.70 -5.80 12.75
C VAL A 210 0.13 -4.60 13.19
N HIS A 211 -0.49 -3.43 13.33
CA HIS A 211 0.15 -2.23 13.87
C HIS A 211 -0.90 -1.15 14.17
N SER A 212 -0.84 -0.55 15.35
CA SER A 212 -1.76 0.53 15.79
C SER A 212 -1.79 1.74 14.85
N ARG A 213 -0.70 2.05 14.16
CA ARG A 213 -0.63 3.16 13.18
C ARG A 213 -1.61 3.01 12.01
N PHE A 214 -2.20 1.83 11.79
CA PHE A 214 -3.19 1.62 10.72
C PHE A 214 -4.63 1.93 11.14
N LEU A 215 -4.88 2.25 12.43
CA LEU A 215 -6.19 2.72 12.91
C LEU A 215 -6.74 3.92 12.10
N PRO A 216 -5.93 4.92 11.70
CA PRO A 216 -6.40 6.02 10.86
C PRO A 216 -6.83 5.60 9.44
N LEU A 217 -6.47 4.41 8.96
CA LEU A 217 -6.95 3.81 7.70
C LEU A 217 -8.21 2.98 7.93
N GLU A 218 -8.23 2.21 9.03
CA GLU A 218 -9.35 1.34 9.40
C GLU A 218 -10.62 2.15 9.68
N PHE A 219 -10.53 3.13 10.57
CA PHE A 219 -11.70 3.87 11.07
C PHE A 219 -12.53 4.53 9.97
N PRO A 220 -11.96 5.29 9.00
CA PRO A 220 -12.74 5.84 7.91
C PRO A 220 -13.37 4.78 7.00
N LEU A 221 -12.68 3.67 6.74
CA LEU A 221 -13.23 2.56 5.96
C LEU A 221 -14.42 1.91 6.68
N VAL A 222 -14.31 1.70 7.99
CA VAL A 222 -15.42 1.19 8.81
C VAL A 222 -16.62 2.12 8.75
N LEU A 223 -16.43 3.43 8.91
CA LEU A 223 -17.51 4.41 8.86
C LEU A 223 -18.17 4.47 7.47
N LEU A 224 -17.38 4.49 6.42
CA LEU A 224 -17.91 4.55 5.03
C LEU A 224 -18.68 3.28 4.67
N LEU A 225 -18.20 2.11 5.07
CA LEU A 225 -18.90 0.83 4.86
C LEU A 225 -20.18 0.76 5.70
N ALA A 226 -20.14 1.16 6.97
CA ALA A 226 -21.31 1.22 7.84
C ALA A 226 -22.39 2.16 7.27
N TRP A 227 -21.98 3.38 6.85
CA TRP A 227 -22.85 4.34 6.20
C TRP A 227 -23.48 3.75 4.92
N ARG A 228 -22.70 3.03 4.13
CA ARG A 228 -23.18 2.39 2.91
C ARG A 228 -24.17 1.27 3.20
N ILE A 229 -23.91 0.40 4.18
CA ILE A 229 -24.83 -0.64 4.64
C ILE A 229 -26.17 0.00 5.06
N HIS A 230 -26.08 1.07 5.86
CA HIS A 230 -27.25 1.81 6.32
C HIS A 230 -28.08 2.36 5.14
N ARG A 231 -27.42 2.95 4.15
CA ARG A 231 -28.12 3.47 2.95
C ARG A 231 -28.73 2.41 2.06
N GLU A 232 -28.09 1.23 1.91
CA GLU A 232 -28.58 0.18 1.05
C GLU A 232 -29.73 -0.63 1.68
N SER A 233 -29.70 -0.87 3.00
CA SER A 233 -30.59 -1.81 3.66
C SER A 233 -31.20 -1.33 4.98
N GLY A 234 -30.81 -0.14 5.45
CA GLY A 234 -31.23 0.40 6.75
C GLY A 234 -30.69 -0.40 7.93
N LEU A 235 -31.19 -0.08 9.14
CA LEU A 235 -30.81 -0.81 10.37
C LEU A 235 -31.51 -2.17 10.52
N ARG A 236 -32.55 -2.42 9.70
CA ARG A 236 -33.37 -3.64 9.80
C ARG A 236 -32.69 -4.89 9.25
N ASP A 237 -31.71 -4.77 8.38
CA ASP A 237 -30.95 -5.92 7.84
C ASP A 237 -29.90 -6.42 8.84
N ARG A 238 -30.40 -7.11 9.86
CA ARG A 238 -29.55 -7.66 10.94
C ARG A 238 -28.44 -8.57 10.40
N ARG A 239 -28.71 -9.31 9.31
CA ARG A 239 -27.72 -10.23 8.73
C ARG A 239 -26.48 -9.48 8.20
N ARG A 240 -26.68 -8.38 7.49
CA ARG A 240 -25.55 -7.56 6.99
C ARG A 240 -24.79 -6.89 8.12
N TRP A 241 -25.52 -6.36 9.13
CA TRP A 241 -24.88 -5.74 10.27
C TRP A 241 -24.09 -6.76 11.12
N LEU A 242 -24.60 -7.96 11.35
CA LEU A 242 -23.88 -9.01 12.04
C LEU A 242 -22.66 -9.48 11.25
N ALA A 243 -22.75 -9.60 9.92
CA ALA A 243 -21.62 -9.95 9.07
C ALA A 243 -20.52 -8.87 9.09
N PHE A 244 -20.91 -7.61 9.25
CA PHE A 244 -19.96 -6.50 9.31
C PHE A 244 -19.41 -6.24 10.72
N LEU A 245 -20.28 -6.15 11.72
CA LEU A 245 -19.84 -5.81 13.08
C LEU A 245 -19.34 -7.02 13.88
N GLY A 246 -19.75 -8.24 13.53
CA GLY A 246 -19.38 -9.44 14.26
C GLY A 246 -17.87 -9.71 14.26
N PRO A 247 -17.23 -9.95 13.12
CA PRO A 247 -15.78 -10.19 13.08
C PRO A 247 -14.96 -8.98 13.59
N LEU A 248 -15.37 -7.76 13.24
CA LEU A 248 -14.73 -6.54 13.73
C LEU A 248 -14.79 -6.48 15.26
N GLY A 249 -15.97 -6.68 15.84
CA GLY A 249 -16.17 -6.66 17.29
C GLY A 249 -15.39 -7.76 18.01
N VAL A 250 -15.39 -8.99 17.47
CA VAL A 250 -14.62 -10.12 18.05
C VAL A 250 -13.15 -9.79 18.09
N LEU A 251 -12.58 -9.31 16.97
CA LEU A 251 -11.15 -8.97 16.90
C LEU A 251 -10.79 -7.76 17.76
N THR A 252 -11.68 -6.77 17.83
CA THR A 252 -11.49 -5.61 18.72
C THR A 252 -11.53 -6.01 20.20
N VAL A 253 -12.52 -6.81 20.62
CA VAL A 253 -12.61 -7.31 22.00
C VAL A 253 -11.39 -8.16 22.35
N ALA A 254 -10.97 -9.06 21.44
CA ALA A 254 -9.76 -9.86 21.63
C ALA A 254 -8.51 -8.96 21.77
N LEU A 255 -8.38 -7.89 20.95
CA LEU A 255 -7.27 -6.94 21.07
C LEU A 255 -7.29 -6.20 22.42
N VAL A 256 -8.44 -5.68 22.81
CA VAL A 256 -8.58 -4.97 24.10
C VAL A 256 -8.26 -5.91 25.28
N THR A 257 -8.72 -7.17 25.20
CA THR A 257 -8.38 -8.19 26.21
C THR A 257 -6.87 -8.46 26.24
N TYR A 258 -6.24 -8.64 25.07
CA TYR A 258 -4.78 -8.81 24.95
C TYR A 258 -4.01 -7.62 25.53
N LEU A 259 -4.39 -6.40 25.18
CA LEU A 259 -3.75 -5.18 25.70
C LEU A 259 -3.92 -5.09 27.22
N ARG A 260 -5.10 -5.43 27.74
CA ARG A 260 -5.38 -5.36 29.18
C ARG A 260 -4.64 -6.43 29.96
N THR A 261 -4.58 -7.67 29.45
CA THR A 261 -3.98 -8.81 30.16
C THR A 261 -2.47 -8.83 30.06
N VAL A 262 -1.91 -8.54 28.87
CA VAL A 262 -0.47 -8.62 28.61
C VAL A 262 0.24 -7.30 28.92
N TRP A 263 -0.36 -6.17 28.51
CA TRP A 263 0.26 -4.84 28.60
C TRP A 263 -0.27 -4.01 29.76
N GLN A 264 -1.30 -4.49 30.47
CA GLN A 264 -1.98 -3.74 31.54
C GLN A 264 -2.43 -2.33 31.11
N SER A 265 -2.73 -2.15 29.83
CA SER A 265 -3.05 -0.87 29.18
C SER A 265 -4.23 -1.03 28.22
N PHE A 266 -4.92 0.07 27.94
CA PHE A 266 -5.88 0.18 26.84
C PHE A 266 -5.29 0.90 25.61
N ASN A 267 -4.05 1.41 25.72
CA ASN A 267 -3.39 2.10 24.62
C ASN A 267 -2.89 1.08 23.59
N PRO A 268 -3.39 1.10 22.35
CA PRO A 268 -2.95 0.18 21.29
C PRO A 268 -1.50 0.42 20.85
N SER A 269 -0.88 1.53 21.23
CA SER A 269 0.52 1.86 20.97
C SER A 269 1.41 1.72 22.21
N VAL A 270 0.97 0.98 23.22
CA VAL A 270 1.71 0.82 24.49
C VAL A 270 3.10 0.24 24.31
N ASN A 271 3.27 -0.66 23.34
CA ASN A 271 4.56 -1.24 22.98
C ASN A 271 5.59 -0.21 22.48
N GLN A 272 5.13 0.96 22.04
CA GLN A 272 5.94 2.08 21.52
C GLN A 272 5.87 3.31 22.43
N ALA A 273 5.53 3.14 23.70
CA ALA A 273 5.27 4.25 24.63
C ALA A 273 6.46 5.20 24.85
N GLY A 274 7.70 4.77 24.53
CA GLY A 274 8.89 5.61 24.57
C GLY A 274 9.02 6.63 23.44
N ASP A 275 8.31 6.42 22.31
CA ASP A 275 8.52 7.17 21.07
C ASP A 275 7.46 8.25 20.80
N LYS A 276 6.88 8.82 21.86
CA LYS A 276 5.82 9.85 21.72
C LYS A 276 6.27 11.08 20.90
N GLU A 277 7.56 11.39 20.90
CA GLU A 277 8.15 12.47 20.11
C GLU A 277 8.10 12.20 18.59
N LEU A 278 7.90 10.95 18.17
CA LEU A 278 7.84 10.57 16.75
C LEU A 278 6.49 10.87 16.08
N LEU A 279 5.44 11.23 16.83
CA LEU A 279 4.10 11.42 16.23
C LEU A 279 3.86 12.83 15.70
N PHE A 280 4.43 13.85 16.36
CA PHE A 280 4.22 15.26 15.99
C PHE A 280 5.51 16.06 16.15
N GLY A 281 5.73 17.05 15.29
CA GLY A 281 6.89 17.95 15.39
C GLY A 281 7.57 18.24 14.06
N ALA A 282 7.29 17.47 13.00
CA ALA A 282 7.80 17.78 11.67
C ALA A 282 6.97 18.87 10.97
N ASN A 283 7.62 19.63 10.10
CA ASN A 283 6.93 20.53 9.18
C ASN A 283 6.25 19.70 8.07
N PRO A 284 4.91 19.71 7.94
CA PRO A 284 4.20 18.86 6.97
C PRO A 284 4.58 19.12 5.51
N VAL A 285 4.90 20.38 5.16
CA VAL A 285 5.32 20.74 3.81
C VAL A 285 6.69 20.14 3.53
N LYS A 286 7.62 20.25 4.48
CA LYS A 286 8.94 19.64 4.40
C LYS A 286 8.85 18.14 4.24
N SER A 287 8.03 17.48 5.07
CA SER A 287 7.82 16.04 5.00
C SER A 287 7.19 15.62 3.67
N LEU A 288 6.21 16.38 3.15
CA LEU A 288 5.58 16.10 1.86
C LEU A 288 6.58 16.17 0.70
N VAL A 289 7.42 17.22 0.68
CA VAL A 289 8.48 17.36 -0.34
C VAL A 289 9.47 16.19 -0.23
N GLY A 290 9.88 15.83 0.99
CA GLY A 290 10.75 14.68 1.23
C GLY A 290 10.13 13.35 0.76
N VAL A 291 8.89 13.08 1.14
CA VAL A 291 8.16 11.88 0.70
C VAL A 291 8.05 11.78 -0.82
N LEU A 292 7.95 12.90 -1.52
CA LEU A 292 7.85 12.90 -2.98
C LEU A 292 9.23 12.81 -3.65
N LEU A 293 10.19 13.63 -3.20
CA LEU A 293 11.41 13.94 -3.95
C LEU A 293 12.71 13.57 -3.23
N ASP A 294 12.71 13.04 -2.00
CA ASP A 294 13.95 12.54 -1.40
C ASP A 294 14.45 11.32 -2.18
N GLN A 295 15.74 11.30 -2.52
CA GLN A 295 16.29 10.23 -3.36
C GLN A 295 16.30 8.88 -2.66
N GLU A 296 16.47 8.83 -1.33
CA GLU A 296 16.59 7.61 -0.57
C GLU A 296 15.23 7.09 -0.08
N HIS A 297 14.40 7.99 0.44
CA HIS A 297 13.14 7.62 1.10
C HIS A 297 11.88 8.03 0.33
N GLY A 298 12.04 8.83 -0.72
CA GLY A 298 10.94 9.36 -1.51
C GLY A 298 10.31 8.33 -2.45
N VAL A 299 9.10 8.67 -2.89
CA VAL A 299 8.29 7.82 -3.77
C VAL A 299 8.74 7.89 -5.22
N LEU A 300 8.99 9.13 -5.75
CA LEU A 300 8.98 9.33 -7.20
C LEU A 300 10.25 8.81 -7.90
N PHE A 301 11.40 8.79 -7.24
CA PHE A 301 12.62 8.25 -7.85
C PHE A 301 12.64 6.72 -7.87
N SER A 302 12.15 6.09 -6.81
CA SER A 302 12.12 4.62 -6.72
C SER A 302 10.91 4.01 -7.40
N TYR A 303 9.80 4.74 -7.45
CA TYR A 303 8.51 4.27 -7.97
C TYR A 303 7.87 5.33 -8.90
N PRO A 304 8.49 5.66 -10.04
CA PRO A 304 8.06 6.76 -10.90
C PRO A 304 6.67 6.58 -11.52
N ILE A 305 6.06 5.39 -11.43
CA ILE A 305 4.68 5.17 -11.86
C ILE A 305 3.68 6.08 -11.12
N PHE A 306 4.03 6.55 -9.90
CA PHE A 306 3.19 7.46 -9.13
C PHE A 306 3.18 8.90 -9.65
N LEU A 307 4.03 9.26 -10.63
CA LEU A 307 3.92 10.50 -11.41
C LEU A 307 2.55 10.63 -12.11
N PHE A 308 1.91 9.50 -12.43
CA PHE A 308 0.58 9.48 -13.06
C PHE A 308 -0.57 9.73 -12.08
N VAL A 309 -0.36 9.73 -10.77
CA VAL A 309 -1.45 9.87 -9.79
C VAL A 309 -2.12 11.22 -9.88
N LEU A 310 -1.35 12.31 -9.78
CA LEU A 310 -1.94 13.66 -9.78
C LEU A 310 -2.68 13.99 -11.10
N PRO A 311 -2.07 13.82 -12.29
CA PRO A 311 -2.81 14.03 -13.54
C PRO A 311 -4.02 13.08 -13.64
N GLY A 312 -3.91 11.84 -13.17
CA GLY A 312 -5.02 10.90 -13.16
C GLY A 312 -6.17 11.32 -12.26
N VAL A 313 -5.88 11.86 -11.07
CA VAL A 313 -6.89 12.45 -10.17
C VAL A 313 -7.60 13.61 -10.86
N ILE A 314 -6.85 14.55 -11.47
CA ILE A 314 -7.42 15.70 -12.17
C ILE A 314 -8.34 15.24 -13.29
N LEU A 315 -7.88 14.33 -14.15
CA LEU A 315 -8.67 13.78 -15.25
C LEU A 315 -9.91 13.03 -14.78
N ALA A 316 -9.80 12.25 -13.70
CA ALA A 316 -10.90 11.47 -13.16
C ALA A 316 -11.95 12.38 -12.49
N VAL A 317 -11.54 13.41 -11.76
CA VAL A 317 -12.46 14.40 -11.18
C VAL A 317 -13.20 15.17 -12.29
N ALA A 318 -12.49 15.60 -13.32
CA ALA A 318 -13.09 16.22 -14.51
C ALA A 318 -14.02 15.25 -15.28
N GLY A 319 -13.74 13.94 -15.23
CA GLY A 319 -14.55 12.87 -15.80
C GLY A 319 -15.74 12.42 -14.94
N GLY A 320 -16.04 13.11 -13.83
CA GLY A 320 -17.21 12.83 -12.98
C GLY A 320 -16.94 11.91 -11.79
N HIS A 321 -15.70 11.45 -11.55
CA HIS A 321 -15.32 10.56 -10.45
C HIS A 321 -14.96 11.31 -9.15
N ARG A 322 -15.50 12.52 -8.93
CA ARG A 322 -15.19 13.35 -7.74
C ARG A 322 -15.50 12.62 -6.42
N THR A 323 -16.67 11.98 -6.33
CA THR A 323 -17.09 11.27 -5.10
C THR A 323 -16.13 10.15 -4.74
N LEU A 324 -15.62 9.39 -5.75
CA LEU A 324 -14.63 8.36 -5.55
C LEU A 324 -13.35 8.91 -4.90
N HIS A 325 -12.85 10.05 -5.41
CA HIS A 325 -11.63 10.67 -4.89
C HIS A 325 -11.84 11.31 -3.51
N LEU A 326 -13.04 11.82 -3.22
CA LEU A 326 -13.38 12.27 -1.86
C LEU A 326 -13.42 11.10 -0.86
N GLN A 327 -13.98 9.95 -1.25
CA GLN A 327 -13.93 8.74 -0.43
C GLN A 327 -12.50 8.24 -0.25
N LEU A 328 -11.69 8.25 -1.30
CA LEU A 328 -10.28 7.89 -1.22
C LEU A 328 -9.53 8.82 -0.26
N LEU A 329 -9.71 10.13 -0.38
CA LEU A 329 -9.12 11.12 0.52
C LEU A 329 -9.58 10.93 1.97
N ALA A 330 -10.86 10.63 2.19
CA ALA A 330 -11.39 10.33 3.53
C ALA A 330 -10.72 9.10 4.15
N VAL A 331 -10.38 8.09 3.35
CA VAL A 331 -9.72 6.87 3.81
C VAL A 331 -8.24 7.11 4.10
N VAL A 332 -7.51 7.70 3.15
CA VAL A 332 -6.04 7.81 3.27
C VAL A 332 -5.59 9.10 3.98
N GLY A 333 -6.40 10.15 3.93
CA GLY A 333 -6.04 11.49 4.44
C GLY A 333 -5.62 11.52 5.90
N PRO A 334 -6.38 10.92 6.84
CA PRO A 334 -6.00 10.91 8.26
C PRO A 334 -4.65 10.23 8.51
N TYR A 335 -4.40 9.11 7.84
CA TYR A 335 -3.12 8.41 7.92
C TYR A 335 -1.97 9.25 7.36
N CYS A 336 -2.16 9.81 6.16
CA CYS A 336 -1.17 10.68 5.53
C CYS A 336 -0.88 11.94 6.38
N ALA A 337 -1.91 12.54 6.99
CA ALA A 337 -1.74 13.70 7.86
C ALA A 337 -0.83 13.39 9.07
N ILE A 338 -1.03 12.25 9.71
CA ILE A 338 -0.18 11.80 10.82
C ILE A 338 1.26 11.57 10.33
N LEU A 339 1.45 10.90 9.20
CA LEU A 339 2.77 10.65 8.67
C LEU A 339 3.52 11.95 8.32
N LEU A 340 2.83 12.92 7.73
CA LEU A 340 3.44 14.19 7.33
C LEU A 340 3.84 15.07 8.53
N THR A 341 3.18 14.91 9.67
CA THR A 341 3.52 15.62 10.91
C THR A 341 4.55 14.88 11.76
N SER A 342 4.87 13.63 11.44
CA SER A 342 5.84 12.82 12.15
C SER A 342 7.27 13.17 11.75
N PRO A 343 8.21 13.36 12.70
CA PRO A 343 9.64 13.43 12.42
C PRO A 343 10.19 12.19 11.70
N GLY A 344 9.56 11.02 11.94
CA GLY A 344 9.89 9.74 11.30
C GLY A 344 9.23 9.52 9.94
N TRP A 345 8.82 10.57 9.20
CA TRP A 345 8.14 10.49 7.89
C TRP A 345 8.88 9.62 6.86
N TRP A 346 10.18 9.50 6.96
CA TRP A 346 11.07 8.74 6.10
C TRP A 346 11.01 7.22 6.33
N GLY A 347 10.52 6.76 7.49
CA GLY A 347 10.18 5.35 7.73
C GLY A 347 11.29 4.49 8.33
N GLY A 348 12.41 5.09 8.75
CA GLY A 348 13.52 4.35 9.35
C GLY A 348 14.30 3.50 8.33
N TRP A 349 15.12 2.61 8.82
CA TRP A 349 15.98 1.71 8.02
C TRP A 349 15.13 0.70 7.24
N ALA A 350 14.67 1.14 6.09
CA ALA A 350 13.74 0.37 5.25
C ALA A 350 13.84 0.84 3.79
N PRO A 351 13.30 0.06 2.84
CA PRO A 351 13.18 0.52 1.45
C PRO A 351 12.40 1.83 1.33
N PRO A 352 12.61 2.57 0.23
CA PRO A 352 11.92 3.83 -0.04
C PRO A 352 10.41 3.75 0.17
N ALA A 353 9.81 4.85 0.60
CA ALA A 353 8.38 5.01 0.80
C ALA A 353 7.73 3.97 1.75
N ARG A 354 8.48 3.49 2.76
CA ARG A 354 8.01 2.44 3.67
C ARG A 354 6.60 2.68 4.20
N LEU A 355 6.42 3.77 4.93
CA LEU A 355 5.14 4.05 5.59
C LEU A 355 4.01 4.28 4.58
N TRP A 356 4.35 4.76 3.38
CA TRP A 356 3.42 5.02 2.29
C TRP A 356 3.04 3.75 1.53
N ALA A 357 3.82 2.68 1.65
CA ALA A 357 3.52 1.39 1.00
C ALA A 357 2.12 0.86 1.37
N ALA A 358 1.61 1.19 2.56
CA ALA A 358 0.26 0.83 3.00
C ALA A 358 -0.87 1.47 2.17
N VAL A 359 -0.61 2.63 1.54
CA VAL A 359 -1.65 3.40 0.83
C VAL A 359 -1.40 3.58 -0.66
N LEU A 360 -0.16 3.49 -1.13
CA LEU A 360 0.17 3.76 -2.53
C LEU A 360 -0.64 2.90 -3.53
N PRO A 361 -0.87 1.58 -3.32
CA PRO A 361 -1.61 0.78 -4.30
C PRO A 361 -3.07 1.18 -4.52
N VAL A 362 -3.71 1.88 -3.57
CA VAL A 362 -5.12 2.27 -3.71
C VAL A 362 -5.32 3.39 -4.76
N PHE A 363 -4.24 4.12 -5.12
CA PHE A 363 -4.27 5.12 -6.19
C PHE A 363 -4.27 4.52 -7.60
N ALA A 364 -4.32 3.20 -7.72
CA ALA A 364 -4.33 2.48 -8.99
C ALA A 364 -5.35 3.00 -10.00
N PHE A 365 -6.56 3.37 -9.55
CA PHE A 365 -7.58 3.91 -10.45
C PHE A 365 -7.13 5.21 -11.11
N SER A 366 -6.52 6.11 -10.37
CA SER A 366 -6.01 7.38 -10.93
C SER A 366 -4.95 7.13 -12.00
N ILE A 367 -4.00 6.23 -11.74
CA ILE A 367 -2.96 5.83 -12.71
C ILE A 367 -3.62 5.23 -13.97
N GLY A 368 -4.47 4.23 -13.79
CA GLY A 368 -5.15 3.55 -14.89
C GLY A 368 -6.05 4.48 -15.70
N TYR A 369 -6.71 5.42 -15.04
CA TYR A 369 -7.56 6.41 -15.70
C TYR A 369 -6.72 7.37 -16.56
N ALA A 370 -5.56 7.83 -16.09
CA ALA A 370 -4.63 8.63 -16.89
C ALA A 370 -4.19 7.86 -18.15
N LEU A 371 -3.85 6.59 -18.01
CA LEU A 371 -3.45 5.73 -19.14
C LEU A 371 -4.59 5.53 -20.14
N GLN A 372 -5.82 5.30 -19.65
CA GLN A 372 -7.00 5.10 -20.51
C GLN A 372 -7.41 6.37 -21.26
N ARG A 373 -7.12 7.54 -20.69
CA ARG A 373 -7.42 8.83 -21.32
C ARG A 373 -6.35 9.30 -22.30
N ALA A 374 -5.19 8.68 -22.31
CA ALA A 374 -4.11 9.04 -23.22
C ALA A 374 -4.52 8.90 -24.70
N ARG A 375 -4.14 9.88 -25.52
CA ARG A 375 -4.43 9.91 -26.98
C ARG A 375 -3.46 9.07 -27.78
N ASN A 376 -2.24 8.92 -27.30
CA ASN A 376 -1.14 8.28 -28.01
C ASN A 376 -0.42 7.25 -27.13
N GLY A 377 0.39 6.43 -27.77
CA GLY A 377 1.16 5.39 -27.09
C GLY A 377 2.31 5.92 -26.23
N LEU A 378 2.68 7.20 -26.34
CA LEU A 378 3.82 7.77 -25.60
C LEU A 378 3.59 7.70 -24.09
N VAL A 379 2.39 8.05 -23.62
CA VAL A 379 2.04 7.97 -22.18
C VAL A 379 2.11 6.53 -21.67
N THR A 380 1.68 5.55 -22.48
CA THR A 380 1.81 4.12 -22.14
C THR A 380 3.27 3.67 -22.14
N ALA A 381 4.08 4.14 -23.11
CA ALA A 381 5.52 3.86 -23.15
C ALA A 381 6.24 4.44 -21.93
N TRP A 382 5.88 5.63 -21.48
CA TRP A 382 6.41 6.21 -20.25
C TRP A 382 6.02 5.41 -19.01
N ALA A 383 4.77 4.92 -18.92
CA ALA A 383 4.38 4.05 -17.82
C ALA A 383 5.19 2.75 -17.82
N ALA A 384 5.44 2.16 -18.99
CA ALA A 384 6.32 0.99 -19.13
C ALA A 384 7.77 1.32 -18.69
N ALA A 385 8.31 2.47 -19.10
CA ALA A 385 9.62 2.93 -18.66
C ALA A 385 9.69 3.10 -17.14
N CYS A 386 8.66 3.66 -16.50
CA CYS A 386 8.57 3.76 -15.04
C CYS A 386 8.63 2.39 -14.36
N VAL A 387 7.94 1.39 -14.90
CA VAL A 387 8.00 0.01 -14.38
C VAL A 387 9.41 -0.55 -14.53
N LEU A 388 10.04 -0.40 -15.70
CA LEU A 388 11.40 -0.88 -15.95
C LEU A 388 12.43 -0.21 -15.03
N VAL A 389 12.28 1.09 -14.77
CA VAL A 389 13.14 1.82 -13.81
C VAL A 389 13.01 1.19 -12.41
N THR A 390 11.79 1.00 -11.90
CA THR A 390 11.59 0.37 -10.58
C THR A 390 12.18 -1.03 -10.53
N MET A 391 11.91 -1.87 -11.54
CA MET A 391 12.48 -3.23 -11.61
C MET A 391 14.01 -3.21 -11.67
N GLY A 392 14.59 -2.30 -12.46
CA GLY A 392 16.03 -2.12 -12.55
C GLY A 392 16.66 -1.72 -11.23
N LEU A 393 16.09 -0.71 -10.55
CA LEU A 393 16.54 -0.25 -9.24
C LEU A 393 16.42 -1.35 -8.18
N ASP A 394 15.30 -2.08 -8.14
CA ASP A 394 15.09 -3.20 -7.23
C ASP A 394 16.13 -4.31 -7.46
N THR A 395 16.39 -4.66 -8.73
CA THR A 395 17.40 -5.66 -9.10
C THR A 395 18.79 -5.22 -8.68
N LEU A 396 19.21 -3.99 -9.03
CA LEU A 396 20.51 -3.45 -8.65
C LEU A 396 20.71 -3.46 -7.13
N CYS A 397 19.67 -3.08 -6.38
CA CYS A 397 19.73 -3.09 -4.92
C CYS A 397 19.95 -4.49 -4.36
N ARG A 398 19.31 -5.52 -4.93
CA ARG A 398 19.44 -6.91 -4.46
C ARG A 398 20.82 -7.49 -4.69
N PHE A 399 21.50 -7.09 -5.75
CA PHE A 399 22.86 -7.52 -6.07
C PHE A 399 23.95 -6.54 -5.61
N SER A 400 23.59 -5.39 -5.02
CA SER A 400 24.57 -4.46 -4.47
C SER A 400 25.37 -5.10 -3.34
N PRO A 401 26.69 -4.89 -3.25
CA PRO A 401 27.50 -5.34 -2.13
C PRO A 401 27.19 -4.62 -0.80
N SER A 402 26.57 -3.44 -0.87
CA SER A 402 26.10 -2.68 0.30
C SER A 402 24.80 -3.27 0.87
N ASN A 403 24.39 -2.80 2.05
CA ASN A 403 23.25 -3.36 2.82
C ASN A 403 21.84 -3.16 2.20
N GLY A 404 21.76 -2.97 0.90
CA GLY A 404 20.46 -2.85 0.23
C GLY A 404 19.75 -1.52 0.49
N PHE A 405 18.42 -1.55 0.59
CA PHE A 405 17.61 -0.36 0.82
C PHE A 405 17.54 0.10 2.29
N SER A 406 18.05 -0.69 3.23
CA SER A 406 17.71 -0.54 4.65
C SER A 406 18.78 0.18 5.45
N ALA A 407 19.46 1.15 4.87
CA ALA A 407 20.42 1.98 5.59
C ALA A 407 20.15 3.45 5.30
N ASP A 408 20.52 4.29 6.23
CA ASP A 408 20.39 5.73 6.14
C ASP A 408 21.71 6.29 5.59
N TYR A 409 21.88 6.24 4.27
CA TYR A 409 23.09 6.66 3.59
C TYR A 409 23.02 8.09 3.02
N GLY A 410 21.84 8.67 2.96
CA GLY A 410 21.60 9.96 2.31
C GLY A 410 21.67 9.92 0.78
N TYR A 411 21.58 8.73 0.18
CA TYR A 411 21.56 8.56 -1.27
C TYR A 411 20.81 7.27 -1.68
N LEU A 412 20.29 7.27 -2.89
CA LEU A 412 19.65 6.09 -3.47
C LEU A 412 20.70 5.01 -3.77
N VAL A 413 20.72 3.94 -2.97
CA VAL A 413 21.73 2.88 -3.01
C VAL A 413 21.96 2.28 -4.41
N PRO A 414 20.94 1.96 -5.24
CA PRO A 414 21.17 1.44 -6.59
C PRO A 414 22.02 2.37 -7.47
N LEU A 415 21.94 3.69 -7.26
CA LEU A 415 22.75 4.64 -8.04
C LEU A 415 24.24 4.53 -7.70
N ARG A 416 24.59 4.18 -6.47
CA ARG A 416 25.99 3.92 -6.09
C ARG A 416 26.58 2.72 -6.83
N VAL A 417 25.76 1.70 -7.12
CA VAL A 417 26.20 0.59 -7.97
C VAL A 417 26.53 1.09 -9.38
N LEU A 418 25.67 1.95 -9.94
CA LEU A 418 25.92 2.57 -11.25
C LEU A 418 27.14 3.49 -11.22
N GLU A 419 27.36 4.25 -10.16
CA GLU A 419 28.54 5.08 -9.95
C GLU A 419 29.83 4.23 -9.98
N GLY A 420 29.82 3.09 -9.26
CA GLY A 420 30.95 2.15 -9.26
C GLY A 420 31.24 1.55 -10.64
N LEU A 421 30.20 1.30 -11.44
CA LEU A 421 30.33 0.74 -12.78
C LEU A 421 30.74 1.78 -13.84
N THR A 422 30.30 3.02 -13.70
CA THR A 422 30.46 4.07 -14.71
C THR A 422 31.56 5.09 -14.39
N HIS A 423 32.06 5.07 -13.16
CA HIS A 423 32.97 6.08 -12.58
C HIS A 423 32.42 7.52 -12.64
N ARG A 424 31.08 7.67 -12.65
CA ARG A 424 30.39 8.96 -12.66
C ARG A 424 29.44 9.05 -11.48
N SER A 425 29.43 10.21 -10.79
CA SER A 425 28.47 10.43 -9.70
C SER A 425 27.10 10.80 -10.25
N PHE A 426 26.07 10.08 -9.79
CA PHE A 426 24.67 10.34 -10.11
C PHE A 426 23.88 10.85 -8.91
N THR A 427 24.31 10.50 -7.69
CA THR A 427 23.59 10.84 -6.46
C THR A 427 23.52 12.34 -6.19
N GLY A 428 24.53 13.12 -6.65
CA GLY A 428 24.54 14.57 -6.51
C GLY A 428 23.50 15.33 -7.34
N TYR A 429 22.88 14.67 -8.35
CA TYR A 429 21.83 15.28 -9.16
C TYR A 429 20.42 15.12 -8.57
N LEU A 430 20.27 14.27 -7.56
CA LEU A 430 18.99 13.98 -6.91
C LEU A 430 18.91 14.69 -5.55
N PRO A 431 17.73 15.19 -5.17
CA PRO A 431 17.56 15.83 -3.88
C PRO A 431 17.70 14.84 -2.72
N ALA A 432 18.47 15.21 -1.70
CA ALA A 432 18.59 14.50 -0.43
C ALA A 432 18.06 15.41 0.68
N TRP A 433 16.99 15.03 1.34
CA TRP A 433 16.33 15.88 2.29
C TRP A 433 16.48 15.42 3.75
N HIS A 434 16.58 14.10 3.95
CA HIS A 434 16.66 13.54 5.28
C HIS A 434 18.03 13.73 5.91
N THR A 435 19.08 13.34 5.20
CA THR A 435 20.45 13.23 5.74
C THR A 435 21.37 14.40 5.42
N ARG A 436 21.01 15.23 4.45
CA ARG A 436 21.83 16.37 4.02
C ARG A 436 20.99 17.63 3.96
N ALA A 437 21.52 18.70 4.56
CA ALA A 437 21.03 20.06 4.30
C ALA A 437 21.57 20.51 2.94
N GLU A 438 20.92 20.05 1.86
CA GLU A 438 21.33 20.38 0.50
C GLU A 438 20.74 21.71 0.01
N ALA A 439 21.42 22.28 -1.00
CA ALA A 439 20.92 23.44 -1.70
C ALA A 439 19.49 23.19 -2.24
N PRO A 440 18.61 24.20 -2.28
CA PRO A 440 17.22 24.04 -2.73
C PRO A 440 17.07 23.70 -4.22
N TRP A 441 18.13 23.91 -5.02
CA TRP A 441 18.08 23.77 -6.47
C TRP A 441 17.69 22.40 -7.01
N PRO A 442 18.17 21.23 -6.47
CA PRO A 442 17.71 19.93 -6.93
C PRO A 442 16.19 19.74 -6.73
N PHE A 443 15.64 20.20 -5.61
CA PHE A 443 14.19 20.14 -5.37
C PHE A 443 13.40 20.98 -6.36
N LEU A 444 13.90 22.18 -6.69
CA LEU A 444 13.24 23.06 -7.66
C LEU A 444 13.20 22.41 -9.04
N TRP A 445 14.35 21.95 -9.55
CA TRP A 445 14.42 21.33 -10.89
C TRP A 445 13.58 20.09 -11.01
N TRP A 446 13.63 19.20 -10.02
CA TRP A 446 12.81 17.99 -10.03
C TRP A 446 11.33 18.28 -9.79
N GLY A 447 10.99 19.26 -8.96
CA GLY A 447 9.62 19.75 -8.82
C GLY A 447 9.06 20.26 -10.14
N LEU A 448 9.83 21.08 -10.88
CA LEU A 448 9.45 21.54 -12.22
C LEU A 448 9.32 20.39 -13.22
N ALA A 449 10.22 19.39 -13.17
CA ALA A 449 10.12 18.20 -14.02
C ALA A 449 8.84 17.39 -13.74
N VAL A 450 8.47 17.22 -12.48
CA VAL A 450 7.20 16.55 -12.09
C VAL A 450 5.99 17.34 -12.60
N ILE A 451 5.99 18.65 -12.47
CA ILE A 451 4.91 19.51 -12.98
C ILE A 451 4.85 19.42 -14.51
N ALA A 452 5.99 19.53 -15.20
CA ALA A 452 6.05 19.41 -16.66
C ALA A 452 5.53 18.06 -17.15
N PHE A 453 5.94 16.97 -16.48
CA PHE A 453 5.41 15.64 -16.77
C PHE A 453 3.88 15.60 -16.63
N GLY A 454 3.36 16.10 -15.51
CA GLY A 454 1.92 16.15 -15.25
C GLY A 454 1.17 16.93 -16.33
N LEU A 455 1.69 18.09 -16.74
CA LEU A 455 1.12 18.89 -17.82
C LEU A 455 1.11 18.15 -19.15
N VAL A 456 2.19 17.46 -19.52
CA VAL A 456 2.24 16.67 -20.77
C VAL A 456 1.21 15.54 -20.74
N VAL A 457 1.03 14.84 -19.61
CA VAL A 457 -0.01 13.81 -19.47
C VAL A 457 -1.41 14.42 -19.63
N LEU A 458 -1.67 15.57 -18.99
CA LEU A 458 -2.96 16.26 -19.09
C LEU A 458 -3.25 16.74 -20.51
N LEU A 459 -2.29 17.37 -21.18
CA LEU A 459 -2.43 17.85 -22.57
C LEU A 459 -2.57 16.70 -23.58
N SER A 460 -2.00 15.54 -23.27
CA SER A 460 -2.12 14.31 -24.07
C SER A 460 -3.43 13.58 -23.87
N ALA A 461 -4.28 14.01 -22.94
CA ALA A 461 -5.52 13.31 -22.63
C ALA A 461 -6.64 13.66 -23.63
N ARG A 462 -7.53 12.69 -23.89
CA ARG A 462 -8.77 12.91 -24.63
C ARG A 462 -9.74 13.72 -23.76
N PRO A 463 -10.51 14.68 -24.32
CA PRO A 463 -11.57 15.35 -23.60
C PRO A 463 -12.54 14.32 -22.99
N ALA A 464 -13.09 14.64 -21.80
CA ALA A 464 -14.15 13.81 -21.26
C ALA A 464 -15.34 13.84 -22.25
N ALA A 465 -15.87 12.68 -22.62
CA ALA A 465 -17.14 12.65 -23.34
C ALA A 465 -18.16 13.40 -22.48
N ARG A 466 -18.77 14.46 -23.01
CA ARG A 466 -19.88 15.11 -22.31
C ARG A 466 -20.93 14.04 -22.04
N PRO A 467 -21.49 13.93 -20.84
CA PRO A 467 -22.65 13.08 -20.64
C PRO A 467 -23.69 13.53 -21.67
N GLY A 468 -24.08 12.60 -22.56
CA GLY A 468 -25.12 12.86 -23.53
C GLY A 468 -26.36 13.36 -22.80
N PRO A 469 -27.19 14.25 -23.40
CA PRO A 469 -28.45 14.64 -22.80
C PRO A 469 -29.20 13.36 -22.44
N VAL A 470 -29.57 13.24 -21.17
CA VAL A 470 -30.41 12.14 -20.66
C VAL A 470 -31.59 12.03 -21.62
N GLY A 471 -31.65 10.93 -22.37
CA GLY A 471 -32.58 10.74 -23.49
C GLY A 471 -33.98 11.10 -23.07
N GLY A 472 -34.55 12.06 -23.79
CA GLY A 472 -35.97 12.35 -23.68
C GLY A 472 -36.74 11.05 -23.86
N ALA A 473 -37.65 10.77 -22.95
CA ALA A 473 -38.54 9.63 -23.03
C ALA A 473 -39.16 9.58 -24.48
N PRO A 474 -39.21 8.41 -25.11
CA PRO A 474 -39.87 8.30 -26.40
C PRO A 474 -41.31 8.76 -26.24
N SER A 475 -41.63 9.89 -26.88
CA SER A 475 -43.00 10.35 -26.97
C SER A 475 -43.84 9.26 -27.64
N SER A 476 -44.63 8.55 -26.87
CA SER A 476 -45.66 7.65 -27.40
C SER A 476 -46.68 8.48 -28.17
N ARG A 477 -46.41 8.71 -29.47
CA ARG A 477 -47.46 9.15 -30.39
C ARG A 477 -48.39 7.95 -30.61
N THR A 478 -49.45 7.89 -29.83
CA THR A 478 -50.63 7.07 -30.10
C THR A 478 -51.14 7.51 -31.47
N ARG A 479 -50.99 6.70 -32.51
CA ARG A 479 -51.77 6.81 -33.75
C ARG A 479 -53.20 6.38 -33.42
N VAL A 480 -54.07 7.33 -33.29
CA VAL A 480 -55.51 7.09 -33.41
C VAL A 480 -55.77 6.82 -34.88
N ALA A 481 -56.13 5.55 -35.22
CA ALA A 481 -56.67 5.20 -36.52
C ALA A 481 -58.16 5.49 -36.52
N ALA A 482 -58.62 6.29 -37.48
CA ALA A 482 -60.03 6.46 -37.82
C ALA A 482 -60.45 5.32 -38.75
#